data_2de33deb7c9ac0e99cde9f7d2889a09b
#
_entry.id   2de33deb7c9ac0e99cde9f7d2889a09b
#
_cell.length_a   1.000
_cell.length_b   1.000
_cell.length_c   1.000
_cell.angle_alpha   90.00
_cell.angle_beta   90.00
_cell.angle_gamma   90.00
#
_symmetry.space_group_name_H-M   'P 1'
#
loop_
_entity.id
_entity.type
_entity.pdbx_description
1 polymer ?
#
loop_
_entity_poly.entity_id
_entity_poly.type
_entity_poly.pdbx_seq_one_letter_code
_entity_poly.pdbx_strand_id
1 'polypeptide(L)'
;MASTYVNDLRLNEMATGDGSGTWGTTTNTNLELIAEAWGSGSETITGTSHTITMADGAADAARAYSLTLTGSITALNTVTLAPNTVNKTWVIQNSSGYAVSLTQGTGANVVIPNGGIKMVVADGAGAGAAVTDVLDMTGGTGNVGLGSGNLGTALTTGTDNVAIGE
;
A
#
# COMPACT_ATOMS: atom_id res chain seq x y z
N MET A 1 -5.25 6.27 31.68
CA MET A 1 -5.41 6.87 30.34
C MET A 1 -5.66 5.72 29.36
N ALA A 2 -6.52 5.88 28.37
CA ALA A 2 -6.76 4.82 27.41
C ALA A 2 -5.58 4.64 26.47
N SER A 3 -5.28 3.39 26.07
CA SER A 3 -4.32 3.06 25.02
C SER A 3 -4.66 3.77 23.72
N THR A 4 -3.64 4.14 22.93
CA THR A 4 -3.79 4.77 21.61
C THR A 4 -3.13 3.92 20.52
N TYR A 5 -3.49 4.18 19.25
CA TYR A 5 -3.01 3.44 18.08
C TYR A 5 -2.68 4.43 16.95
N VAL A 6 -1.92 5.47 17.27
CA VAL A 6 -1.65 6.58 16.33
C VAL A 6 -0.43 6.38 15.43
N ASN A 7 0.41 5.35 15.72
CA ASN A 7 1.56 5.02 14.89
C ASN A 7 1.16 4.32 13.58
N ASP A 8 2.05 4.34 12.58
CA ASP A 8 1.81 3.81 11.23
C ASP A 8 1.61 2.29 11.16
N LEU A 9 1.96 1.55 12.19
CA LEU A 9 1.68 0.12 12.32
C LEU A 9 0.45 -0.16 13.19
N ARG A 10 -0.24 0.86 13.70
CA ARG A 10 -1.42 0.72 14.56
C ARG A 10 -1.17 -0.18 15.77
N LEU A 11 0.04 -0.12 16.33
CA LEU A 11 0.43 -0.81 17.54
C LEU A 11 -0.16 -0.12 18.77
N ASN A 12 -0.41 -0.90 19.81
CA ASN A 12 -0.91 -0.36 21.06
C ASN A 12 0.15 0.47 21.78
N GLU A 13 -0.09 1.75 21.95
CA GLU A 13 0.73 2.66 22.77
C GLU A 13 0.11 2.76 24.16
N MET A 14 0.67 2.00 25.09
CA MET A 14 0.21 1.99 26.49
C MET A 14 0.59 3.28 27.20
N ALA A 15 -0.36 3.93 27.85
CA ALA A 15 -0.09 5.05 28.72
C ALA A 15 0.59 4.60 30.03
N THR A 16 1.33 5.50 30.68
CA THR A 16 1.98 5.25 31.98
C THR A 16 0.93 4.84 33.02
N GLY A 17 1.12 3.67 33.61
CA GLY A 17 0.21 3.08 34.59
C GLY A 17 -0.90 2.20 34.02
N ASP A 18 -1.05 2.15 32.67
CA ASP A 18 -1.95 1.20 32.01
C ASP A 18 -1.34 -0.22 31.97
N GLY A 19 -2.19 -1.20 31.76
CA GLY A 19 -1.77 -2.57 31.52
C GLY A 19 -1.27 -3.33 32.74
N SER A 20 -1.61 -2.90 33.97
CA SER A 20 -1.29 -3.67 35.18
C SER A 20 -1.81 -5.10 35.06
N GLY A 21 -0.90 -6.08 35.06
CA GLY A 21 -1.20 -7.49 34.86
C GLY A 21 -1.37 -7.94 33.39
N THR A 22 -1.43 -7.02 32.42
CA THR A 22 -1.61 -7.33 31.00
C THR A 22 -0.53 -6.76 30.08
N TRP A 23 0.38 -5.94 30.58
CA TRP A 23 1.43 -5.29 29.78
C TRP A 23 2.28 -6.29 28.98
N GLY A 24 2.59 -7.45 29.54
CA GLY A 24 3.35 -8.50 28.85
C GLY A 24 2.62 -9.05 27.64
N THR A 25 1.31 -9.28 27.75
CA THR A 25 0.47 -9.72 26.62
C THR A 25 0.43 -8.63 25.53
N THR A 26 0.19 -7.38 25.90
CA THR A 26 0.17 -6.24 24.96
C THR A 26 1.50 -6.07 24.25
N THR A 27 2.63 -6.19 24.99
CA THR A 27 3.96 -6.13 24.39
C THR A 27 4.21 -7.26 23.41
N ASN A 28 3.85 -8.49 23.76
CA ASN A 28 3.98 -9.64 22.86
C ASN A 28 3.12 -9.48 21.60
N THR A 29 1.88 -9.04 21.74
CA THR A 29 1.03 -8.72 20.58
C THR A 29 1.68 -7.68 19.68
N ASN A 30 2.22 -6.59 20.23
CA ASN A 30 2.92 -5.59 19.43
C ASN A 30 4.13 -6.19 18.67
N LEU A 31 4.92 -7.06 19.32
CA LEU A 31 6.05 -7.74 18.68
C LEU A 31 5.59 -8.67 17.55
N GLU A 32 4.47 -9.37 17.71
CA GLU A 32 3.87 -10.20 16.67
C GLU A 32 3.41 -9.35 15.49
N LEU A 33 2.77 -8.20 15.74
CA LEU A 33 2.33 -7.26 14.71
C LEU A 33 3.51 -6.62 13.96
N ILE A 34 4.63 -6.36 14.63
CA ILE A 34 5.87 -5.91 13.99
C ILE A 34 6.43 -7.01 13.06
N ALA A 35 6.42 -8.26 13.51
CA ALA A 35 6.85 -9.39 12.67
C ALA A 35 5.92 -9.57 11.45
N GLU A 36 4.59 -9.44 11.62
CA GLU A 36 3.60 -9.45 10.55
C GLU A 36 3.87 -8.36 9.52
N ALA A 37 4.28 -7.16 9.97
CA ALA A 37 4.55 -6.03 9.09
C ALA A 37 5.68 -6.28 8.07
N TRP A 38 6.57 -7.23 8.32
CA TRP A 38 7.62 -7.65 7.40
C TRP A 38 7.26 -8.90 6.59
N GLY A 39 6.09 -9.46 6.83
CA GLY A 39 5.59 -10.65 6.17
C GLY A 39 4.83 -10.38 4.88
N SER A 40 4.04 -11.38 4.49
CA SER A 40 3.12 -11.32 3.36
C SER A 40 1.69 -11.55 3.83
N GLY A 41 0.76 -10.78 3.26
CA GLY A 41 -0.68 -10.90 3.48
C GLY A 41 -1.42 -11.13 2.17
N SER A 42 -2.68 -11.52 2.29
CA SER A 42 -3.59 -11.68 1.15
C SER A 42 -4.96 -11.13 1.51
N GLU A 43 -5.54 -10.38 0.60
CA GLU A 43 -6.88 -9.80 0.75
C GLU A 43 -7.74 -10.16 -0.47
N THR A 44 -8.96 -10.61 -0.22
CA THR A 44 -9.91 -10.94 -1.29
C THR A 44 -10.82 -9.76 -1.57
N ILE A 45 -10.70 -9.20 -2.76
CA ILE A 45 -11.50 -8.06 -3.21
C ILE A 45 -12.68 -8.50 -4.08
N THR A 46 -13.79 -7.78 -4.00
CA THR A 46 -15.01 -8.06 -4.76
C THR A 46 -15.64 -6.77 -5.27
N GLY A 47 -16.47 -6.89 -6.31
CA GLY A 47 -17.21 -5.75 -6.85
C GLY A 47 -16.34 -4.68 -7.49
N THR A 48 -16.71 -3.42 -7.35
CA THR A 48 -16.01 -2.24 -7.92
C THR A 48 -15.35 -1.35 -6.88
N SER A 49 -15.55 -1.62 -5.60
CA SER A 49 -14.89 -0.93 -4.49
C SER A 49 -14.63 -1.88 -3.34
N HIS A 50 -13.49 -1.71 -2.67
CA HIS A 50 -13.09 -2.50 -1.50
C HIS A 50 -12.24 -1.63 -0.58
N THR A 51 -12.41 -1.78 0.74
CA THR A 51 -11.57 -1.08 1.72
C THR A 51 -10.76 -2.10 2.49
N ILE A 52 -9.44 -1.92 2.49
CA ILE A 52 -8.50 -2.71 3.28
C ILE A 52 -8.13 -1.86 4.49
N THR A 53 -8.39 -2.37 5.69
CA THR A 53 -8.18 -1.60 6.92
C THR A 53 -7.09 -2.24 7.76
N MET A 54 -6.06 -1.47 8.12
CA MET A 54 -5.11 -1.86 9.14
C MET A 54 -5.74 -1.69 10.51
N ALA A 55 -5.94 -2.80 11.21
CA ALA A 55 -6.67 -2.85 12.47
C ALA A 55 -5.84 -2.32 13.65
N ASP A 56 -6.49 -1.69 14.61
CA ASP A 56 -5.88 -1.22 15.84
C ASP A 56 -5.49 -2.40 16.74
N GLY A 57 -4.20 -2.63 16.93
CA GLY A 57 -3.66 -3.63 17.83
C GLY A 57 -4.08 -5.09 17.55
N ALA A 58 -4.52 -5.39 16.35
CA ALA A 58 -4.94 -6.72 15.93
C ALA A 58 -4.33 -7.09 14.57
N ALA A 59 -4.10 -8.38 14.32
CA ALA A 59 -3.56 -8.88 13.06
C ALA A 59 -4.51 -8.60 11.89
N ASP A 60 -3.92 -8.23 10.73
CA ASP A 60 -4.64 -7.99 9.48
C ASP A 60 -3.70 -8.09 8.27
N ALA A 61 -4.25 -8.34 7.08
CA ALA A 61 -3.47 -8.47 5.86
C ALA A 61 -2.82 -7.14 5.40
N ALA A 62 -3.42 -5.99 5.73
CA ALA A 62 -2.92 -4.67 5.30
C ALA A 62 -1.61 -4.28 5.99
N ARG A 63 -1.32 -4.87 7.15
CA ARG A 63 -0.08 -4.61 7.89
C ARG A 63 1.14 -5.18 7.17
N ALA A 64 1.00 -6.30 6.47
CA ALA A 64 2.09 -6.96 5.78
C ALA A 64 2.80 -6.05 4.76
N TYR A 65 4.12 -6.23 4.60
CA TYR A 65 4.91 -5.52 3.60
C TYR A 65 4.53 -5.90 2.18
N SER A 66 4.34 -7.21 1.94
CA SER A 66 3.88 -7.74 0.66
C SER A 66 2.39 -8.11 0.78
N LEU A 67 1.56 -7.52 -0.07
CA LEU A 67 0.12 -7.75 -0.07
C LEU A 67 -0.33 -8.28 -1.43
N THR A 68 -0.99 -9.44 -1.44
CA THR A 68 -1.61 -9.99 -2.65
C THR A 68 -3.11 -9.73 -2.64
N LEU A 69 -3.59 -9.00 -3.63
CA LEU A 69 -5.02 -8.81 -3.87
C LEU A 69 -5.53 -9.96 -4.72
N THR A 70 -6.45 -10.75 -4.16
CA THR A 70 -7.09 -11.90 -4.82
C THR A 70 -8.55 -11.62 -5.09
N GLY A 71 -9.21 -12.49 -5.86
CA GLY A 71 -10.63 -12.38 -6.17
C GLY A 71 -10.94 -12.74 -7.62
N SER A 72 -12.13 -12.39 -8.07
CA SER A 72 -12.59 -12.60 -9.44
C SER A 72 -13.41 -11.41 -9.91
N ILE A 73 -12.80 -10.21 -9.85
CA ILE A 73 -13.44 -8.98 -10.31
C ILE A 73 -13.42 -8.91 -11.85
N THR A 74 -14.44 -8.30 -12.42
CA THR A 74 -14.65 -8.19 -13.89
C THR A 74 -14.60 -6.75 -14.39
N ALA A 75 -14.37 -5.79 -13.49
CA ALA A 75 -14.26 -4.37 -13.78
C ALA A 75 -13.24 -3.73 -12.85
N LEU A 76 -12.81 -2.50 -13.16
CA LEU A 76 -11.93 -1.72 -12.30
C LEU A 76 -12.49 -1.65 -10.86
N ASN A 77 -11.68 -2.06 -9.90
CA ASN A 77 -12.01 -1.94 -8.48
C ASN A 77 -11.18 -0.81 -7.85
N THR A 78 -11.83 0.07 -7.09
CA THR A 78 -11.14 1.06 -6.27
C THR A 78 -10.87 0.45 -4.90
N VAL A 79 -9.60 0.20 -4.60
CA VAL A 79 -9.13 -0.32 -3.31
C VAL A 79 -8.67 0.84 -2.44
N THR A 80 -9.39 1.09 -1.35
CA THR A 80 -9.05 2.13 -0.37
C THR A 80 -8.18 1.56 0.74
N LEU A 81 -7.00 2.14 0.96
CA LEU A 81 -6.09 1.80 2.04
C LEU A 81 -6.46 2.64 3.28
N ALA A 82 -6.96 1.99 4.32
CA ALA A 82 -7.43 2.65 5.54
C ALA A 82 -6.62 2.20 6.78
N PRO A 83 -6.52 3.06 7.81
CA PRO A 83 -6.95 4.46 7.85
C PRO A 83 -6.08 5.37 6.96
N ASN A 84 -6.64 6.49 6.51
CA ASN A 84 -5.96 7.46 5.64
C ASN A 84 -4.86 8.29 6.34
N THR A 85 -4.53 7.95 7.56
CA THR A 85 -3.45 8.56 8.37
C THR A 85 -2.22 7.67 8.45
N VAL A 86 -2.25 6.46 7.87
CA VAL A 86 -1.12 5.55 7.86
C VAL A 86 -0.16 5.91 6.73
N ASN A 87 1.09 6.22 7.10
CA ASN A 87 2.20 6.39 6.14
C ASN A 87 2.98 5.07 6.06
N LYS A 88 2.89 4.39 4.93
CA LYS A 88 3.51 3.08 4.78
C LYS A 88 3.81 2.75 3.33
N THR A 89 4.85 1.94 3.13
CA THR A 89 5.22 1.33 1.84
C THR A 89 4.71 -0.10 1.77
N TRP A 90 4.17 -0.49 0.62
CA TRP A 90 3.79 -1.87 0.30
C TRP A 90 4.37 -2.30 -1.04
N VAL A 91 4.61 -3.59 -1.18
CA VAL A 91 4.70 -4.28 -2.46
C VAL A 91 3.36 -4.97 -2.70
N ILE A 92 2.57 -4.48 -3.66
CA ILE A 92 1.22 -4.98 -3.90
C ILE A 92 1.18 -5.73 -5.23
N GLN A 93 0.74 -6.99 -5.17
CA GLN A 93 0.45 -7.84 -6.32
C GLN A 93 -1.06 -7.88 -6.56
N ASN A 94 -1.48 -7.62 -7.79
CA ASN A 94 -2.88 -7.75 -8.20
C ASN A 94 -3.11 -9.08 -8.94
N SER A 95 -3.80 -10.02 -8.29
CA SER A 95 -4.23 -11.31 -8.82
C SER A 95 -5.75 -11.47 -8.80
N SER A 96 -6.50 -10.36 -8.96
CA SER A 96 -7.95 -10.32 -8.73
C SER A 96 -8.80 -10.48 -10.00
N GLY A 97 -8.19 -10.60 -11.18
CA GLY A 97 -8.89 -10.80 -12.45
C GLY A 97 -9.02 -9.54 -13.32
N TYR A 98 -9.00 -8.34 -12.73
CA TYR A 98 -9.04 -7.06 -13.45
C TYR A 98 -8.10 -6.03 -12.81
N ALA A 99 -7.97 -4.85 -13.40
CA ALA A 99 -7.17 -3.77 -12.84
C ALA A 99 -7.75 -3.26 -11.52
N VAL A 100 -6.89 -2.82 -10.60
CA VAL A 100 -7.26 -2.14 -9.36
C VAL A 100 -6.66 -0.74 -9.34
N SER A 101 -7.39 0.21 -8.74
CA SER A 101 -6.92 1.56 -8.46
C SER A 101 -6.75 1.73 -6.96
N LEU A 102 -5.52 1.85 -6.49
CA LEU A 102 -5.21 2.08 -5.08
C LEU A 102 -5.42 3.54 -4.74
N THR A 103 -6.14 3.81 -3.67
CA THR A 103 -6.37 5.15 -3.12
C THR A 103 -6.24 5.14 -1.61
N GLN A 104 -5.96 6.30 -1.01
CA GLN A 104 -6.02 6.48 0.45
C GLN A 104 -6.88 7.68 0.86
N GLY A 105 -7.07 8.64 -0.03
CA GLY A 105 -7.85 9.85 0.16
C GLY A 105 -8.22 10.48 -1.17
N THR A 106 -8.19 11.82 -1.24
CA THR A 106 -8.49 12.57 -2.48
C THR A 106 -7.24 12.89 -3.32
N GLY A 107 -6.05 12.46 -2.87
CA GLY A 107 -4.79 12.65 -3.58
C GLY A 107 -4.61 11.70 -4.77
N ALA A 108 -3.37 11.59 -5.25
CA ALA A 108 -3.02 10.71 -6.36
C ALA A 108 -3.31 9.23 -6.07
N ASN A 109 -3.65 8.49 -7.11
CA ASN A 109 -3.94 7.06 -7.07
C ASN A 109 -2.96 6.29 -7.95
N VAL A 110 -2.74 5.01 -7.65
CA VAL A 110 -1.92 4.10 -8.45
C VAL A 110 -2.77 2.98 -9.01
N VAL A 111 -2.70 2.78 -10.33
CA VAL A 111 -3.37 1.65 -10.98
C VAL A 111 -2.41 0.48 -11.14
N ILE A 112 -2.84 -0.71 -10.69
CA ILE A 112 -2.12 -1.98 -10.87
C ILE A 112 -2.95 -2.86 -11.80
N PRO A 113 -2.48 -3.19 -13.02
CA PRO A 113 -3.17 -4.11 -13.92
C PRO A 113 -3.23 -5.51 -13.33
N ASN A 114 -4.17 -6.34 -13.80
CA ASN A 114 -4.21 -7.75 -13.39
C ASN A 114 -2.89 -8.45 -13.73
N GLY A 115 -2.36 -9.22 -12.77
CA GLY A 115 -1.04 -9.86 -12.85
C GLY A 115 0.14 -8.92 -12.53
N GLY A 116 -0.10 -7.61 -12.39
CA GLY A 116 0.95 -6.62 -12.10
C GLY A 116 1.36 -6.61 -10.62
N ILE A 117 2.59 -6.17 -10.39
CA ILE A 117 3.16 -5.93 -9.04
C ILE A 117 3.72 -4.51 -9.05
N LYS A 118 3.41 -3.74 -8.00
CA LYS A 118 3.97 -2.40 -7.80
C LYS A 118 4.43 -2.19 -6.36
N MET A 119 5.50 -1.42 -6.21
CA MET A 119 5.90 -0.88 -4.91
C MET A 119 5.30 0.50 -4.77
N VAL A 120 4.44 0.68 -3.77
CA VAL A 120 3.68 1.92 -3.57
C VAL A 120 3.90 2.47 -2.16
N VAL A 121 3.80 3.78 -2.02
CA VAL A 121 3.77 4.46 -0.73
C VAL A 121 2.47 5.24 -0.59
N ALA A 122 1.81 5.10 0.55
CA ALA A 122 0.74 5.99 0.98
C ALA A 122 1.31 6.99 1.98
N ASP A 123 0.97 8.28 1.84
CA ASP A 123 1.58 9.38 2.61
C ASP A 123 0.89 9.68 3.95
N GLY A 124 -0.28 9.09 4.20
CA GLY A 124 -1.00 9.28 5.46
C GLY A 124 -1.52 10.70 5.70
N ALA A 125 -1.68 11.51 4.66
CA ALA A 125 -2.03 12.93 4.78
C ALA A 125 -3.52 13.19 5.11
N GLY A 126 -4.25 12.21 5.64
CA GLY A 126 -5.66 12.33 6.00
C GLY A 126 -6.57 12.43 4.77
N ALA A 127 -7.49 13.39 4.74
CA ALA A 127 -8.43 13.53 3.62
C ALA A 127 -7.74 13.73 2.26
N GLY A 128 -6.58 14.38 2.23
CA GLY A 128 -5.78 14.61 1.04
C GLY A 128 -4.78 13.50 0.72
N ALA A 129 -4.79 12.40 1.46
CA ALA A 129 -3.80 11.34 1.33
C ALA A 129 -3.70 10.79 -0.11
N ALA A 130 -2.47 10.53 -0.54
CA ALA A 130 -2.12 10.07 -1.85
C ALA A 130 -1.42 8.70 -1.79
N VAL A 131 -1.54 7.95 -2.86
CA VAL A 131 -0.73 6.75 -3.13
C VAL A 131 0.16 7.03 -4.32
N THR A 132 1.45 6.75 -4.18
CA THR A 132 2.46 6.99 -5.22
C THR A 132 3.20 5.70 -5.57
N ASP A 133 3.45 5.47 -6.83
CA ASP A 133 4.33 4.39 -7.32
C ASP A 133 5.79 4.79 -7.08
N VAL A 134 6.51 4.01 -6.27
CA VAL A 134 7.89 4.31 -5.87
C VAL A 134 8.89 3.98 -6.98
N LEU A 135 8.54 3.01 -7.82
CA LEU A 135 9.39 2.49 -8.89
C LEU A 135 8.79 2.78 -10.28
N ASP A 136 8.12 3.94 -10.41
CA ASP A 136 7.63 4.36 -11.73
C ASP A 136 8.83 4.67 -12.63
N MET A 137 9.20 3.68 -13.45
CA MET A 137 10.27 3.77 -14.44
C MET A 137 9.71 4.10 -15.82
N THR A 138 8.44 4.49 -15.92
CA THR A 138 7.81 4.81 -17.19
C THR A 138 8.07 6.27 -17.57
N GLY A 139 8.82 6.48 -18.62
CA GLY A 139 9.02 7.79 -19.25
C GLY A 139 7.96 8.07 -20.31
N GLY A 140 6.66 8.24 -19.90
CA GLY A 140 5.56 8.39 -20.85
C GLY A 140 4.84 7.07 -21.12
N THR A 141 3.87 7.06 -22.05
CA THR A 141 3.00 5.90 -22.31
C THR A 141 3.79 4.73 -22.90
N GLY A 142 3.94 3.65 -22.14
CA GLY A 142 4.59 2.41 -22.60
C GLY A 142 6.11 2.46 -22.76
N ASN A 143 6.77 3.54 -22.32
CA ASN A 143 8.23 3.66 -22.43
C ASN A 143 8.93 3.33 -21.12
N VAL A 144 10.07 2.64 -21.18
CA VAL A 144 10.93 2.35 -20.03
C VAL A 144 12.27 3.06 -20.22
N GLY A 145 12.61 3.94 -19.28
CA GLY A 145 13.90 4.64 -19.26
C GLY A 145 14.67 4.33 -17.97
N LEU A 146 15.91 3.82 -18.11
CA LEU A 146 16.84 3.62 -17.02
C LEU A 146 18.01 4.60 -17.18
N GLY A 147 18.14 5.54 -16.26
CA GLY A 147 19.16 6.58 -16.26
C GLY A 147 18.59 7.99 -16.34
N SER A 148 19.39 8.98 -15.97
CA SER A 148 18.98 10.38 -15.96
C SER A 148 18.79 10.92 -17.37
N GLY A 149 17.60 11.38 -17.71
CA GLY A 149 17.30 12.05 -18.99
C GLY A 149 17.13 11.15 -20.20
N ASN A 150 17.19 9.83 -20.06
CA ASN A 150 17.20 8.88 -21.18
C ASN A 150 16.04 8.99 -22.14
N LEU A 151 14.84 9.20 -21.66
CA LEU A 151 13.66 9.36 -22.51
C LEU A 151 13.19 10.80 -22.62
N GLY A 152 13.82 11.73 -21.91
CA GLY A 152 13.63 13.17 -21.95
C GLY A 152 12.27 13.67 -22.45
N THR A 153 12.17 14.95 -22.68
CA THR A 153 10.99 15.58 -23.29
C THR A 153 10.86 15.32 -24.79
N ALA A 154 11.83 14.63 -25.42
CA ALA A 154 11.88 14.43 -26.86
C ALA A 154 11.06 13.24 -27.38
N LEU A 155 10.72 12.26 -26.54
CA LEU A 155 9.87 11.12 -26.91
C LEU A 155 8.40 11.42 -26.66
N THR A 156 7.80 12.29 -27.44
CA THR A 156 6.40 12.68 -27.33
C THR A 156 5.45 11.77 -28.11
N THR A 157 5.95 10.96 -29.06
CA THR A 157 5.14 10.19 -30.00
C THR A 157 5.51 8.72 -30.12
N GLY A 158 6.60 8.29 -29.51
CA GLY A 158 7.00 6.88 -29.51
C GLY A 158 6.28 6.08 -28.42
N THR A 159 5.87 4.85 -28.75
CA THR A 159 5.33 3.87 -27.80
C THR A 159 6.29 2.68 -27.71
N ASP A 160 6.30 1.99 -26.56
CA ASP A 160 7.05 0.74 -26.34
C ASP A 160 8.59 0.84 -26.56
N ASN A 161 9.17 2.00 -26.26
CA ASN A 161 10.61 2.20 -26.34
C ASN A 161 11.30 1.82 -25.02
N VAL A 162 12.49 1.22 -25.14
CA VAL A 162 13.40 0.94 -24.03
C VAL A 162 14.68 1.69 -24.23
N ALA A 163 15.08 2.54 -23.28
CA ALA A 163 16.37 3.22 -23.28
C ALA A 163 17.15 2.85 -22.02
N ILE A 164 18.39 2.39 -22.20
CA ILE A 164 19.32 2.02 -21.12
C ILE A 164 20.65 2.74 -21.39
N GLY A 165 21.14 3.47 -20.39
CA GLY A 165 22.40 4.19 -20.47
C GLY A 165 22.24 5.71 -20.35
N GLU A 166 23.31 6.46 -20.57
CA GLU A 166 23.34 7.93 -20.62
C GLU A 166 22.90 8.46 -21.99
#